data_74e07f0813a722f027897a14b72e104d
#
_entry.id   74e07f0813a722f027897a14b72e104d
#
_cell.length_a   1.000
_cell.length_b   1.000
_cell.length_c   1.000
_cell.angle_alpha   90.00
_cell.angle_beta   90.00
_cell.angle_gamma   90.00
#
_symmetry.space_group_name_H-M   'P 1'
#
loop_
_entity.id
_entity.type
_entity.pdbx_description
1 polymer ?
#
loop_
_entity_poly.entity_id
_entity_poly.type
_entity_poly.pdbx_seq_one_letter_code
_entity_poly.pdbx_strand_id
1 'polypeptide(L)'
;MTSACLVDRLEHWWEAHQARVAPVTTLVLHLDNGPESHSHRTQFMARLVAFVQRARVSVRLAYDPPYHSTDNPIERCGGILETHWNGALLDALEAVCGFTAAMTWKDGHPLVEVVTTTYATGVTLTKEARAAVEARVARLPSLDKWCVDIPYAPGDLWDA
;
A
#
# COMPACT_ATOMS: atom_id res chain seq x y z
N MET A 1 7.95 7.54 5.73
CA MET A 1 7.37 6.18 5.51
C MET A 1 8.22 5.52 4.44
N THR A 2 8.50 4.22 4.52
CA THR A 2 9.33 3.50 3.54
C THR A 2 8.49 2.49 2.76
N SER A 3 9.00 2.03 1.59
CA SER A 3 8.37 0.95 0.81
C SER A 3 8.14 -0.32 1.65
N ALA A 4 9.07 -0.66 2.54
CA ALA A 4 8.93 -1.81 3.43
C ALA A 4 7.76 -1.63 4.41
N CYS A 5 7.66 -0.47 5.05
CA CYS A 5 6.55 -0.15 5.95
C CYS A 5 5.19 -0.28 5.25
N LEU A 6 5.07 0.23 4.02
CA LEU A 6 3.82 0.15 3.25
C LEU A 6 3.38 -1.29 3.03
N VAL A 7 4.29 -2.16 2.59
CA VAL A 7 3.95 -3.55 2.30
C VAL A 7 3.72 -4.35 3.57
N ASP A 8 4.47 -4.12 4.65
CA ASP A 8 4.22 -4.77 5.94
C ASP A 8 2.82 -4.44 6.49
N ARG A 9 2.33 -3.19 6.30
CA ARG A 9 0.96 -2.83 6.68
C ARG A 9 -0.09 -3.52 5.81
N LEU A 10 0.19 -3.67 4.51
CA LEU A 10 -0.67 -4.46 3.62
C LEU A 10 -0.72 -5.93 4.04
N GLU A 11 0.41 -6.53 4.38
CA GLU A 11 0.50 -7.92 4.88
C GLU A 11 -0.32 -8.09 6.15
N HIS A 12 -0.11 -7.23 7.14
CA HIS A 12 -0.86 -7.25 8.40
C HIS A 12 -2.37 -7.12 8.19
N TRP A 13 -2.77 -6.18 7.33
CA TRP A 13 -4.17 -6.02 6.96
C TRP A 13 -4.73 -7.29 6.26
N TRP A 14 -3.97 -7.87 5.34
CA TRP A 14 -4.37 -9.07 4.62
C TRP A 14 -4.57 -10.25 5.56
N GLU A 15 -3.61 -10.51 6.46
CA GLU A 15 -3.69 -11.58 7.45
C GLU A 15 -4.95 -11.47 8.32
N ALA A 16 -5.29 -10.27 8.74
CA ALA A 16 -6.47 -10.01 9.57
C ALA A 16 -7.81 -10.16 8.80
N HIS A 17 -7.81 -9.95 7.47
CA HIS A 17 -9.06 -9.81 6.72
C HIS A 17 -9.27 -10.85 5.63
N GLN A 18 -8.26 -11.65 5.25
CA GLN A 18 -8.34 -12.60 4.14
C GLN A 18 -9.55 -13.54 4.23
N ALA A 19 -9.91 -14.00 5.42
CA ALA A 19 -11.07 -14.87 5.61
C ALA A 19 -12.41 -14.16 5.28
N ARG A 20 -12.48 -12.85 5.47
CA ARG A 20 -13.70 -12.05 5.18
C ARG A 20 -13.84 -11.72 3.70
N VAL A 21 -12.72 -11.62 2.99
CA VAL A 21 -12.68 -11.23 1.57
C VAL A 21 -12.53 -12.44 0.63
N ALA A 22 -12.47 -13.66 1.15
CA ALA A 22 -12.46 -14.86 0.32
C ALA A 22 -13.78 -14.99 -0.47
N PRO A 23 -13.76 -15.34 -1.76
CA PRO A 23 -12.65 -15.83 -2.57
C PRO A 23 -12.04 -14.75 -3.51
N VAL A 24 -11.41 -13.73 -2.96
CA VAL A 24 -10.74 -12.71 -3.76
C VAL A 24 -9.49 -13.30 -4.42
N THR A 25 -9.38 -13.15 -5.73
CA THR A 25 -8.22 -13.59 -6.52
C THR A 25 -7.29 -12.45 -6.89
N THR A 26 -7.76 -11.20 -6.82
CA THR A 26 -6.98 -10.01 -7.14
C THR A 26 -7.31 -8.87 -6.19
N LEU A 27 -6.28 -8.30 -5.57
CA LEU A 27 -6.37 -7.04 -4.83
C LEU A 27 -6.05 -5.88 -5.77
N VAL A 28 -6.88 -4.85 -5.76
CA VAL A 28 -6.59 -3.59 -6.46
C VAL A 28 -6.16 -2.56 -5.42
N LEU A 29 -4.94 -2.06 -5.56
CA LEU A 29 -4.38 -1.01 -4.72
C LEU A 29 -4.40 0.31 -5.48
N HIS A 30 -5.20 1.26 -5.00
CA HIS A 30 -5.17 2.63 -5.47
C HIS A 30 -4.05 3.39 -4.76
N LEU A 31 -3.14 3.99 -5.51
CA LEU A 31 -1.94 4.64 -4.99
C LEU A 31 -1.78 6.02 -5.63
N ASP A 32 -1.33 6.96 -4.82
CA ASP A 32 -0.64 8.15 -5.34
C ASP A 32 0.71 7.73 -5.94
N ASN A 33 1.25 8.46 -6.85
CA ASN A 33 2.56 8.15 -7.44
C ASN A 33 3.71 8.70 -6.55
N GLY A 34 3.62 8.45 -5.25
CA GLY A 34 4.55 8.91 -4.25
C GLY A 34 5.96 8.29 -4.35
N PRO A 35 6.98 8.88 -3.72
CA PRO A 35 8.38 8.46 -3.89
C PRO A 35 8.66 7.03 -3.40
N GLU A 36 7.87 6.50 -2.47
CA GLU A 36 8.07 5.17 -1.89
C GLU A 36 7.15 4.09 -2.48
N SER A 37 6.12 4.49 -3.23
CA SER A 37 5.08 3.62 -3.78
C SER A 37 5.00 3.62 -5.31
N HIS A 38 5.78 4.46 -6.02
CA HIS A 38 5.67 4.56 -7.47
C HIS A 38 6.10 3.28 -8.21
N SER A 39 5.55 3.07 -9.41
CA SER A 39 5.66 1.82 -10.19
C SER A 39 7.09 1.41 -10.60
N HIS A 40 8.06 2.32 -10.49
CA HIS A 40 9.48 2.05 -10.75
C HIS A 40 10.33 1.95 -9.48
N ARG A 41 9.72 2.03 -8.28
CA ARG A 41 10.43 1.83 -7.02
C ARG A 41 10.71 0.35 -6.82
N THR A 42 11.92 -0.08 -7.15
CA THR A 42 12.29 -1.50 -7.20
C THR A 42 12.14 -2.22 -5.87
N GLN A 43 12.42 -1.54 -4.75
CA GLN A 43 12.20 -2.10 -3.41
C GLN A 43 10.71 -2.35 -3.14
N PHE A 44 9.84 -1.41 -3.49
CA PHE A 44 8.39 -1.57 -3.35
C PHE A 44 7.88 -2.75 -4.19
N MET A 45 8.29 -2.82 -5.46
CA MET A 45 7.89 -3.89 -6.37
C MET A 45 8.38 -5.26 -5.88
N ALA A 46 9.62 -5.37 -5.39
CA ALA A 46 10.15 -6.62 -4.85
C ALA A 46 9.34 -7.11 -3.64
N ARG A 47 9.02 -6.20 -2.72
CA ARG A 47 8.21 -6.53 -1.54
C ARG A 47 6.79 -6.95 -1.93
N LEU A 48 6.18 -6.31 -2.94
CA LEU A 48 4.86 -6.69 -3.44
C LEU A 48 4.88 -8.05 -4.15
N VAL A 49 5.93 -8.36 -4.94
CA VAL A 49 6.11 -9.70 -5.52
C VAL A 49 6.18 -10.76 -4.43
N ALA A 50 6.95 -10.52 -3.36
CA ALA A 50 7.02 -11.42 -2.21
C ALA A 50 5.66 -11.56 -1.51
N PHE A 51 4.93 -10.46 -1.30
CA PHE A 51 3.57 -10.48 -0.75
C PHE A 51 2.62 -11.33 -1.59
N VAL A 52 2.58 -11.12 -2.90
CA VAL A 52 1.72 -11.87 -3.84
C VAL A 52 1.93 -13.38 -3.69
N GLN A 53 3.17 -13.82 -3.58
CA GLN A 53 3.49 -15.24 -3.43
C GLN A 53 3.05 -15.81 -2.07
N ARG A 54 3.30 -15.08 -0.98
CA ARG A 54 2.87 -15.51 0.36
C ARG A 54 1.37 -15.50 0.53
N ALA A 55 0.71 -14.43 0.10
CA ALA A 55 -0.73 -14.23 0.21
C ALA A 55 -1.54 -15.08 -0.79
N ARG A 56 -0.90 -15.61 -1.84
CA ARG A 56 -1.53 -16.35 -2.94
C ARG A 56 -2.65 -15.57 -3.62
N VAL A 57 -2.46 -14.28 -3.78
CA VAL A 57 -3.40 -13.35 -4.38
C VAL A 57 -2.67 -12.45 -5.37
N SER A 58 -3.22 -12.22 -6.54
CA SER A 58 -2.69 -11.26 -7.49
C SER A 58 -2.87 -9.82 -6.97
N VAL A 59 -1.98 -8.92 -7.37
CA VAL A 59 -2.10 -7.49 -7.04
C VAL A 59 -2.14 -6.68 -8.34
N ARG A 60 -3.10 -5.76 -8.43
CA ARG A 60 -3.13 -4.70 -9.43
C ARG A 60 -2.87 -3.37 -8.76
N LEU A 61 -1.86 -2.65 -9.22
CA LEU A 61 -1.59 -1.28 -8.82
C LEU A 61 -2.29 -0.34 -9.80
N ALA A 62 -3.14 0.51 -9.29
CA ALA A 62 -3.80 1.57 -10.03
C ALA A 62 -3.31 2.91 -9.48
N TYR A 63 -2.57 3.66 -10.29
CA TYR A 63 -2.02 4.95 -9.89
C TYR A 63 -2.90 6.09 -10.39
N ASP A 64 -3.18 7.02 -9.50
CA ASP A 64 -3.94 8.21 -9.85
C ASP A 64 -3.08 9.15 -10.71
N PRO A 65 -3.62 9.67 -11.84
CA PRO A 65 -2.94 10.71 -12.60
C PRO A 65 -2.74 11.98 -11.77
N PRO A 66 -1.72 12.78 -12.06
CA PRO A 66 -1.55 14.09 -11.42
C PRO A 66 -2.84 14.91 -11.51
N TYR A 67 -3.18 15.62 -10.41
CA TYR A 67 -4.39 16.46 -10.29
C TYR A 67 -5.74 15.73 -10.24
N HIS A 68 -5.77 14.40 -10.10
CA HIS A 68 -7.00 13.61 -9.96
C HIS A 68 -7.17 12.99 -8.55
N SER A 69 -6.52 13.55 -7.54
CA SER A 69 -6.61 13.08 -6.14
C SER A 69 -8.04 13.11 -5.58
N THR A 70 -8.90 13.96 -6.11
CA THR A 70 -10.32 14.04 -5.70
C THR A 70 -11.11 12.75 -5.95
N ASP A 71 -10.65 11.90 -6.86
CA ASP A 71 -11.30 10.64 -7.19
C ASP A 71 -10.90 9.50 -6.23
N ASN A 72 -9.82 9.69 -5.47
CA ASN A 72 -9.36 8.71 -4.48
C ASN A 72 -10.17 8.84 -3.17
N PRO A 73 -10.89 7.77 -2.74
CA PRO A 73 -11.68 7.82 -1.52
C PRO A 73 -10.89 8.17 -0.25
N ILE A 74 -9.60 7.86 -0.20
CA ILE A 74 -8.75 8.14 0.96
C ILE A 74 -8.51 9.64 1.15
N GLU A 75 -8.45 10.41 0.06
CA GLU A 75 -8.33 11.86 0.13
C GLU A 75 -9.53 12.50 0.83
N ARG A 76 -10.74 11.99 0.56
CA ARG A 76 -11.95 12.44 1.24
C ARG A 76 -11.93 12.06 2.72
N CYS A 77 -11.44 10.87 3.04
CA CYS A 77 -11.27 10.44 4.43
C CYS A 77 -10.24 11.34 5.15
N GLY A 78 -9.12 11.64 4.49
CA GLY A 78 -8.11 12.59 4.98
C GLY A 78 -8.67 13.99 5.25
N GLY A 79 -9.46 14.53 4.32
CA GLY A 79 -10.10 15.84 4.50
C GLY A 79 -11.10 15.88 5.67
N ILE A 80 -11.81 14.79 5.95
CA ILE A 80 -12.68 14.69 7.14
C ILE A 80 -11.83 14.63 8.40
N LEU A 81 -10.74 13.87 8.42
CA LEU A 81 -9.81 13.84 9.54
C LEU A 81 -9.23 15.23 9.82
N GLU A 82 -8.80 15.93 8.80
CA GLU A 82 -8.28 17.31 8.88
C GLU A 82 -9.31 18.27 9.50
N THR A 83 -10.57 18.15 9.07
CA THR A 83 -11.66 18.93 9.64
C THR A 83 -11.95 18.54 11.09
N HIS A 84 -11.89 17.24 11.41
CA HIS A 84 -12.19 16.70 12.72
C HIS A 84 -11.22 17.17 13.80
N TRP A 85 -9.94 17.27 13.48
CA TRP A 85 -8.92 17.77 14.41
C TRP A 85 -8.56 19.24 14.25
N ASN A 86 -9.29 19.96 13.39
CA ASN A 86 -9.08 21.39 13.19
C ASN A 86 -9.32 22.16 14.50
N GLY A 87 -8.31 22.94 14.92
CA GLY A 87 -8.31 23.66 16.18
C GLY A 87 -7.87 22.83 17.39
N ALA A 88 -7.59 21.53 17.24
CA ALA A 88 -7.03 20.71 18.30
C ALA A 88 -5.51 20.88 18.44
N LEU A 89 -5.01 20.78 19.65
CA LEU A 89 -3.57 20.75 19.91
C LEU A 89 -3.09 19.30 19.80
N LEU A 90 -2.30 19.00 18.76
CA LEU A 90 -1.75 17.67 18.47
C LEU A 90 -0.27 17.59 18.91
N ASP A 91 0.00 17.86 20.17
CA ASP A 91 1.34 17.94 20.74
C ASP A 91 1.85 16.61 21.33
N ALA A 92 0.97 15.61 21.42
CA ALA A 92 1.28 14.28 21.90
C ALA A 92 0.71 13.19 20.99
N LEU A 93 1.41 12.04 20.93
CA LEU A 93 0.98 10.90 20.11
C LEU A 93 -0.42 10.40 20.53
N GLU A 94 -0.67 10.40 21.85
CA GLU A 94 -1.96 10.00 22.42
C GLU A 94 -3.08 10.92 21.95
N ALA A 95 -2.84 12.22 21.86
CA ALA A 95 -3.81 13.18 21.32
C ALA A 95 -4.12 12.90 19.85
N VAL A 96 -3.10 12.69 19.01
CA VAL A 96 -3.27 12.33 17.59
C VAL A 96 -4.08 11.03 17.44
N CYS A 97 -3.72 9.98 18.19
CA CYS A 97 -4.43 8.70 18.16
C CYS A 97 -5.88 8.84 18.64
N GLY A 98 -6.10 9.56 19.72
CA GLY A 98 -7.43 9.77 20.31
C GLY A 98 -8.37 10.53 19.36
N PHE A 99 -7.91 11.62 18.77
CA PHE A 99 -8.70 12.37 17.79
C PHE A 99 -8.97 11.55 16.53
N THR A 100 -7.96 10.82 16.03
CA THR A 100 -8.14 9.97 14.85
C THR A 100 -9.15 8.85 15.13
N ALA A 101 -9.07 8.18 16.28
CA ALA A 101 -10.00 7.12 16.65
C ALA A 101 -11.43 7.61 16.87
N ALA A 102 -11.61 8.86 17.31
CA ALA A 102 -12.92 9.48 17.52
C ALA A 102 -13.58 9.94 16.21
N MET A 103 -12.85 10.01 15.10
CA MET A 103 -13.39 10.39 13.81
C MET A 103 -14.45 9.38 13.33
N THR A 104 -15.45 9.85 12.60
CA THR A 104 -16.44 9.01 11.93
C THR A 104 -16.32 9.13 10.41
N TRP A 105 -16.24 8.00 9.72
CA TRP A 105 -16.25 7.89 8.27
C TRP A 105 -17.23 6.80 7.85
N LYS A 106 -18.24 7.14 7.04
CA LYS A 106 -19.28 6.19 6.57
C LYS A 106 -19.84 5.30 7.69
N ASP A 107 -20.25 5.94 8.77
CA ASP A 107 -20.83 5.31 9.97
C ASP A 107 -19.89 4.38 10.76
N GLY A 108 -18.60 4.41 10.46
CA GLY A 108 -17.56 3.66 11.16
C GLY A 108 -16.48 4.54 11.76
N HIS A 109 -15.79 4.00 12.76
CA HIS A 109 -14.58 4.61 13.32
C HIS A 109 -13.33 3.96 12.71
N PRO A 110 -12.26 4.71 12.45
CA PRO A 110 -11.01 4.14 11.97
C PRO A 110 -10.35 3.28 13.05
N LEU A 111 -9.73 2.20 12.64
CA LEU A 111 -8.77 1.48 13.46
C LEU A 111 -7.44 2.22 13.41
N VAL A 112 -6.94 2.64 14.57
CA VAL A 112 -5.70 3.40 14.69
C VAL A 112 -4.62 2.53 15.30
N GLU A 113 -3.51 2.38 14.59
CA GLU A 113 -2.35 1.65 15.07
C GLU A 113 -1.09 2.50 14.97
N VAL A 114 -0.26 2.46 16.00
CA VAL A 114 1.05 3.13 16.02
C VAL A 114 2.13 2.14 15.58
N VAL A 115 2.82 2.49 14.50
CA VAL A 115 3.94 1.68 14.01
C VAL A 115 5.21 2.14 14.69
N THR A 116 5.78 1.30 15.55
CA THR A 116 7.04 1.56 16.26
C THR A 116 8.25 0.90 15.58
N THR A 117 8.01 0.06 14.57
CA THR A 117 9.07 -0.63 13.83
C THR A 117 9.95 0.35 13.05
N THR A 118 11.25 0.23 13.21
CA THR A 118 12.23 1.01 12.45
C THR A 118 12.55 0.28 11.14
N TYR A 119 12.46 0.99 10.03
CA TYR A 119 12.74 0.45 8.69
C TYR A 119 14.03 1.03 8.12
N ALA A 120 14.84 0.17 7.48
CA ALA A 120 16.02 0.62 6.77
C ALA A 120 15.63 1.53 5.59
N THR A 121 16.38 2.61 5.42
CA THR A 121 16.23 3.55 4.29
C THR A 121 17.34 3.34 3.28
N GLY A 122 17.14 3.77 2.02
CA GLY A 122 18.17 3.72 0.99
C GLY A 122 18.51 2.30 0.48
N VAL A 123 17.68 1.32 0.76
CA VAL A 123 17.88 -0.06 0.27
C VAL A 123 17.79 -0.08 -1.25
N THR A 124 18.83 -0.62 -1.90
CA THR A 124 18.89 -0.80 -3.35
C THR A 124 19.04 -2.27 -3.70
N LEU A 125 18.33 -2.68 -4.75
CA LEU A 125 18.44 -4.05 -5.27
C LEU A 125 19.60 -4.16 -6.27
N THR A 126 20.22 -5.33 -6.36
CA THR A 126 21.18 -5.66 -7.42
C THR A 126 20.50 -5.63 -8.79
N LYS A 127 21.30 -5.59 -9.84
CA LYS A 127 20.77 -5.61 -11.22
C LYS A 127 19.99 -6.89 -11.51
N GLU A 128 20.50 -8.01 -11.02
CA GLU A 128 19.90 -9.34 -11.17
C GLU A 128 18.56 -9.43 -10.43
N ALA A 129 18.50 -8.95 -9.19
CA ALA A 129 17.28 -8.92 -8.40
C ALA A 129 16.22 -8.02 -9.04
N ARG A 130 16.61 -6.87 -9.62
CA ARG A 130 15.69 -6.00 -10.38
C ARG A 130 15.12 -6.72 -11.60
N ALA A 131 15.95 -7.42 -12.38
CA ALA A 131 15.51 -8.17 -13.54
C ALA A 131 14.52 -9.28 -13.16
N ALA A 132 14.78 -9.98 -12.05
CA ALA A 132 13.90 -11.02 -11.53
C ALA A 132 12.52 -10.45 -11.08
N VAL A 133 12.51 -9.27 -10.46
CA VAL A 133 11.27 -8.57 -10.09
C VAL A 133 10.49 -8.16 -11.33
N GLU A 134 11.13 -7.49 -12.31
CA GLU A 134 10.46 -7.03 -13.52
C GLU A 134 9.91 -8.19 -14.37
N ALA A 135 10.54 -9.36 -14.36
CA ALA A 135 10.02 -10.55 -15.03
C ALA A 135 8.68 -11.06 -14.46
N ARG A 136 8.30 -10.64 -13.24
CA ARG A 136 7.05 -11.00 -12.57
C ARG A 136 5.99 -9.90 -12.60
N VAL A 137 6.31 -8.78 -13.23
CA VAL A 137 5.45 -7.61 -13.30
C VAL A 137 4.95 -7.44 -14.72
N ALA A 138 3.64 -7.34 -14.90
CA ALA A 138 3.03 -7.05 -16.17
C ALA A 138 2.56 -5.59 -16.19
N ARG A 139 3.06 -4.83 -17.16
CA ARG A 139 2.67 -3.43 -17.35
C ARG A 139 1.70 -3.33 -18.52
N LEU A 140 0.57 -2.67 -18.30
CA LEU A 140 -0.42 -2.52 -19.36
C LEU A 140 0.14 -1.59 -20.47
N PRO A 141 0.15 -2.02 -21.74
CA PRO A 141 0.60 -1.18 -22.84
C PRO A 141 -0.12 0.18 -22.84
N SER A 142 0.61 1.27 -23.06
CA SER A 142 0.14 2.65 -23.00
C SER A 142 -0.24 3.17 -21.61
N LEU A 143 -0.29 2.33 -20.58
CA LEU A 143 -0.59 2.67 -19.19
C LEU A 143 0.47 2.08 -18.23
N ASP A 144 1.67 1.84 -18.70
CA ASP A 144 2.77 1.18 -17.99
C ASP A 144 3.17 1.87 -16.66
N LYS A 145 2.90 3.17 -16.55
CA LYS A 145 3.11 3.97 -15.33
C LYS A 145 1.92 3.96 -14.39
N TRP A 146 0.72 3.70 -14.92
CA TRP A 146 -0.54 3.90 -14.22
C TRP A 146 -1.24 2.60 -13.82
N CYS A 147 -0.97 1.51 -14.55
CA CYS A 147 -1.57 0.21 -14.28
C CYS A 147 -0.51 -0.88 -14.35
N VAL A 148 -0.27 -1.53 -13.23
CA VAL A 148 0.76 -2.57 -13.10
C VAL A 148 0.15 -3.79 -12.43
N ASP A 149 0.25 -4.94 -13.07
CA ASP A 149 -0.22 -6.22 -12.55
C ASP A 149 0.94 -7.06 -12.02
N ILE A 150 0.77 -7.65 -10.87
CA ILE A 150 1.65 -8.65 -10.28
C ILE A 150 0.83 -9.92 -10.10
N PRO A 151 0.84 -10.83 -11.08
CA PRO A 151 0.04 -12.05 -11.03
C PRO A 151 0.61 -13.05 -10.02
N TYR A 152 -0.27 -13.69 -9.27
CA TYR A 152 0.11 -14.89 -8.52
C TYR A 152 0.26 -16.06 -9.50
N ALA A 153 1.42 -16.72 -9.48
CA ALA A 153 1.68 -17.92 -10.27
C ALA A 153 1.99 -19.10 -9.32
N PRO A 154 1.11 -20.12 -9.25
CA PRO A 154 1.37 -21.30 -8.44
C PRO A 154 2.64 -22.04 -8.92
N GLY A 155 3.52 -22.39 -8.00
CA GLY A 155 4.76 -23.14 -8.30
C GLY A 155 6.00 -22.27 -8.50
N ASP A 156 5.87 -20.97 -8.54
CA ASP A 156 7.02 -20.07 -8.52
C ASP A 156 7.56 -19.92 -7.08
N LEU A 157 8.68 -20.55 -6.79
CA LEU A 157 9.42 -20.30 -5.55
C LEU A 157 10.12 -18.94 -5.68
N TRP A 158 9.75 -18.00 -4.82
CA TRP A 158 10.44 -16.73 -4.65
C TRP A 158 11.14 -16.75 -3.28
N ASP A 159 12.42 -17.08 -3.27
CA ASP A 159 13.30 -16.90 -2.12
C ASP A 159 13.93 -15.50 -2.22
N ALA A 160 13.39 -14.54 -1.45
CA ALA A 160 13.89 -13.16 -1.38
C ALA A 160 14.81 -12.97 -0.19
#